data_c7e7f0a85529f9c7c9d8af2297718596
#
_entry.id   c7e7f0a85529f9c7c9d8af2297718596
#
_cell.length_a   1.000
_cell.length_b   1.000
_cell.length_c   1.000
_cell.angle_alpha   90.00
_cell.angle_beta   90.00
_cell.angle_gamma   90.00
#
_symmetry.space_group_name_H-M   'P 1'
#
loop_
_entity.id
_entity.type
_entity.pdbx_description
1 polymer ?
#
loop_
_entity_poly.entity_id
_entity_poly.type
_entity_poly.pdbx_seq_one_letter_code
_entity_poly.pdbx_strand_id
1 'polypeptide(L)'
;GRTYDMAYPGVVAIYLTGKPNPGVGPHDVALALVAATYANGYVKNKVMEFVGPGVANLSADYRNGIDVMTTETTCWSSIWQTDDVTKQYFEHDNRPEAYKELKPADVAYYDGCIELDLSTVECMIALPMHPSYAYPIRELKANAKEILQAAQDQANKQLGGKVEMDLVGKICADGRIYV
;
A
#
# COMPACT_ATOMS: atom_id res chain seq x y z
N GLY A 1 31.24 -8.24 -0.90
CA GLY A 1 31.29 -7.68 0.43
C GLY A 1 30.40 -8.41 1.39
N ARG A 2 30.76 -8.31 2.68
CA ARG A 2 29.96 -8.89 3.78
C ARG A 2 29.13 -7.81 4.50
N THR A 3 29.40 -6.53 4.24
CA THR A 3 28.78 -5.39 4.88
C THR A 3 28.42 -4.32 3.86
N TYR A 4 27.41 -3.56 4.16
CA TYR A 4 26.97 -2.40 3.41
C TYR A 4 26.70 -1.26 4.38
N ASP A 5 27.35 -0.13 4.15
CA ASP A 5 27.22 1.04 5.00
C ASP A 5 26.03 1.89 4.52
N MET A 6 25.08 2.14 5.43
CA MET A 6 23.90 2.94 5.13
C MET A 6 23.60 3.88 6.29
N ALA A 7 22.97 5.01 5.99
CA ALA A 7 22.44 5.87 7.02
C ALA A 7 21.32 5.13 7.80
N TYR A 8 21.26 5.33 9.11
CA TYR A 8 20.17 4.77 9.91
C TYR A 8 18.82 5.34 9.41
N PRO A 9 17.87 4.50 8.99
CA PRO A 9 16.61 4.99 8.46
C PRO A 9 15.71 5.52 9.56
N GLY A 10 14.95 6.55 9.26
CA GLY A 10 13.80 6.92 10.09
C GLY A 10 12.73 5.84 10.08
N VAL A 11 11.88 5.81 11.11
CA VAL A 11 10.77 4.86 11.25
C VAL A 11 9.44 5.59 11.28
N VAL A 12 8.51 5.17 10.43
CA VAL A 12 7.14 5.69 10.39
C VAL A 12 6.17 4.62 10.86
N ALA A 13 5.42 4.92 11.92
CA ALA A 13 4.34 4.04 12.36
C ALA A 13 3.18 4.08 11.36
N ILE A 14 2.71 2.91 10.94
CA ILE A 14 1.45 2.74 10.23
C ILE A 14 0.47 2.17 11.25
N TYR A 15 -0.29 3.07 11.89
CA TYR A 15 -1.21 2.71 12.96
C TYR A 15 -2.55 2.29 12.38
N LEU A 16 -2.80 0.99 12.41
CA LEU A 16 -3.99 0.38 11.84
C LEU A 16 -5.12 0.28 12.87
N THR A 17 -6.31 0.73 12.50
CA THR A 17 -7.55 0.57 13.25
C THR A 17 -8.61 -0.14 12.41
N GLY A 18 -9.73 -0.52 13.03
CA GLY A 18 -10.85 -1.14 12.31
C GLY A 18 -10.50 -2.48 11.67
N LYS A 19 -11.29 -2.85 10.68
CA LYS A 19 -11.11 -4.06 9.86
C LYS A 19 -11.57 -3.79 8.42
N PRO A 20 -11.00 -4.48 7.42
CA PRO A 20 -11.41 -4.32 6.04
C PRO A 20 -12.88 -4.68 5.83
N ASN A 21 -13.57 -3.92 4.98
CA ASN A 21 -14.92 -4.26 4.55
C ASN A 21 -14.91 -5.48 3.60
N PRO A 22 -16.04 -6.21 3.48
CA PRO A 22 -16.16 -7.27 2.51
C PRO A 22 -15.83 -6.80 1.10
N GLY A 23 -14.99 -7.55 0.38
CA GLY A 23 -14.52 -7.23 -0.97
C GLY A 23 -13.23 -6.40 -1.04
N VAL A 24 -12.81 -5.78 0.07
CA VAL A 24 -11.54 -5.06 0.15
C VAL A 24 -10.41 -6.05 0.41
N GLY A 25 -9.46 -6.11 -0.49
CA GLY A 25 -8.29 -6.98 -0.41
C GLY A 25 -7.03 -6.26 0.09
N PRO A 26 -5.94 -7.00 0.30
CA PRO A 26 -4.67 -6.41 0.75
C PRO A 26 -4.12 -5.37 -0.23
N HIS A 27 -4.31 -5.57 -1.54
CA HIS A 27 -3.86 -4.62 -2.56
C HIS A 27 -4.61 -3.29 -2.47
N ASP A 28 -5.88 -3.28 -2.08
CA ASP A 28 -6.63 -2.03 -1.89
C ASP A 28 -6.02 -1.19 -0.77
N VAL A 29 -5.67 -1.83 0.36
CA VAL A 29 -4.98 -1.17 1.48
C VAL A 29 -3.61 -0.66 1.06
N ALA A 30 -2.84 -1.48 0.34
CA ALA A 30 -1.53 -1.08 -0.16
C ALA A 30 -1.63 0.10 -1.12
N LEU A 31 -2.57 0.10 -2.07
CA LEU A 31 -2.79 1.20 -3.01
C LEU A 31 -3.20 2.49 -2.29
N ALA A 32 -4.04 2.40 -1.26
CA ALA A 32 -4.38 3.56 -0.45
C ALA A 32 -3.15 4.18 0.23
N LEU A 33 -2.25 3.35 0.79
CA LEU A 33 -0.98 3.81 1.38
C LEU A 33 -0.04 4.40 0.32
N VAL A 34 0.11 3.74 -0.83
CA VAL A 34 0.98 4.22 -1.92
C VAL A 34 0.48 5.57 -2.44
N ALA A 35 -0.82 5.71 -2.69
CA ALA A 35 -1.41 6.97 -3.14
C ALA A 35 -1.20 8.12 -2.14
N ALA A 36 -1.31 7.82 -0.84
CA ALA A 36 -1.16 8.83 0.22
C ALA A 36 0.30 9.25 0.47
N THR A 37 1.28 8.41 0.17
CA THR A 37 2.66 8.60 0.64
C THR A 37 3.70 8.83 -0.45
N TYR A 38 3.44 8.38 -1.67
CA TYR A 38 4.44 8.44 -2.73
C TYR A 38 4.76 9.87 -3.17
N ALA A 39 3.74 10.68 -3.48
CA ALA A 39 3.94 12.01 -4.05
C ALA A 39 4.64 12.99 -3.10
N ASN A 40 4.39 12.86 -1.80
CA ASN A 40 5.00 13.69 -0.76
C ASN A 40 6.30 13.11 -0.20
N GLY A 41 6.66 11.88 -0.57
CA GLY A 41 7.86 11.20 -0.09
C GLY A 41 7.86 10.90 1.41
N TYR A 42 6.70 10.84 2.05
CA TYR A 42 6.58 10.77 3.51
C TYR A 42 7.34 9.59 4.13
N VAL A 43 7.31 8.44 3.45
CA VAL A 43 7.98 7.21 3.88
C VAL A 43 9.25 6.90 3.07
N LYS A 44 9.64 7.80 2.17
CA LYS A 44 10.81 7.59 1.31
C LYS A 44 12.08 7.37 2.14
N ASN A 45 12.80 6.28 1.84
CA ASN A 45 14.03 5.88 2.54
C ASN A 45 13.85 5.65 4.06
N LYS A 46 12.63 5.39 4.52
CA LYS A 46 12.31 5.07 5.91
C LYS A 46 11.78 3.63 6.03
N VAL A 47 11.71 3.13 7.23
CA VAL A 47 11.05 1.86 7.55
C VAL A 47 9.60 2.16 7.92
N MET A 48 8.66 1.40 7.38
CA MET A 48 7.25 1.42 7.80
C MET A 48 7.04 0.33 8.85
N GLU A 49 6.58 0.70 10.03
CA GLU A 49 6.24 -0.25 11.09
C GLU A 49 4.72 -0.31 11.27
N PHE A 50 4.14 -1.47 10.93
CA PHE A 50 2.71 -1.70 11.03
C PHE A 50 2.34 -2.13 12.45
N VAL A 51 1.56 -1.30 13.11
CA VAL A 51 1.17 -1.42 14.52
C VAL A 51 -0.32 -1.08 14.70
N GLY A 52 -0.81 -1.24 15.90
CA GLY A 52 -2.17 -0.84 16.27
C GLY A 52 -3.16 -2.02 16.29
N PRO A 53 -4.38 -1.80 16.81
CA PRO A 53 -5.37 -2.85 17.04
C PRO A 53 -5.90 -3.48 15.74
N GLY A 54 -5.85 -2.77 14.62
CA GLY A 54 -6.27 -3.28 13.31
C GLY A 54 -5.43 -4.44 12.81
N VAL A 55 -4.16 -4.56 13.25
CA VAL A 55 -3.27 -5.66 12.84
C VAL A 55 -3.88 -7.03 13.17
N ALA A 56 -4.49 -7.18 14.33
CA ALA A 56 -5.11 -8.45 14.77
C ALA A 56 -6.32 -8.88 13.88
N ASN A 57 -6.87 -7.97 13.09
CA ASN A 57 -7.99 -8.25 12.17
C ASN A 57 -7.52 -8.75 10.79
N LEU A 58 -6.21 -8.86 10.57
CA LEU A 58 -5.61 -9.24 9.29
C LEU A 58 -4.94 -10.61 9.42
N SER A 59 -5.26 -11.53 8.50
CA SER A 59 -4.53 -12.79 8.38
C SER A 59 -3.07 -12.54 7.99
N ALA A 60 -2.20 -13.53 8.19
CA ALA A 60 -0.81 -13.44 7.75
C ALA A 60 -0.70 -13.19 6.24
N ASP A 61 -1.52 -13.88 5.44
CA ASP A 61 -1.55 -13.68 3.98
C ASP A 61 -1.99 -12.28 3.59
N TYR A 62 -2.95 -11.71 4.34
CA TYR A 62 -3.39 -10.33 4.10
C TYR A 62 -2.26 -9.34 4.39
N ARG A 63 -1.53 -9.51 5.49
CA ARG A 63 -0.35 -8.68 5.82
C ARG A 63 0.73 -8.81 4.75
N ASN A 64 1.04 -10.04 4.31
CA ASN A 64 1.98 -10.30 3.23
C ASN A 64 1.55 -9.62 1.93
N GLY A 65 0.25 -9.64 1.61
CA GLY A 65 -0.30 -8.98 0.42
C GLY A 65 -0.19 -7.46 0.46
N ILE A 66 -0.23 -6.83 1.64
CA ILE A 66 0.09 -5.40 1.78
C ILE A 66 1.60 -5.19 1.63
N ASP A 67 2.39 -6.03 2.31
CA ASP A 67 3.84 -5.87 2.45
C ASP A 67 4.57 -5.89 1.10
N VAL A 68 4.18 -6.77 0.19
CA VAL A 68 4.81 -6.88 -1.14
C VAL A 68 4.70 -5.59 -1.97
N MET A 69 3.74 -4.73 -1.69
CA MET A 69 3.55 -3.47 -2.41
C MET A 69 4.16 -2.26 -1.69
N THR A 70 4.67 -2.41 -0.48
CA THR A 70 5.24 -1.27 0.26
C THR A 70 6.45 -0.66 -0.45
N THR A 71 7.19 -1.44 -1.24
CA THR A 71 8.32 -0.96 -2.06
C THR A 71 7.91 0.12 -3.05
N GLU A 72 6.67 0.13 -3.52
CA GLU A 72 6.14 1.16 -4.41
C GLU A 72 6.04 2.55 -3.74
N THR A 73 6.10 2.62 -2.42
CA THR A 73 6.21 3.87 -1.67
C THR A 73 7.61 4.45 -1.64
N THR A 74 8.62 3.71 -2.17
CA THR A 74 10.04 4.00 -2.01
C THR A 74 10.56 3.93 -0.57
N CYS A 75 9.86 3.24 0.32
CA CYS A 75 10.36 2.92 1.65
C CYS A 75 11.54 1.91 1.56
N TRP A 76 12.32 1.81 2.61
CA TRP A 76 13.42 0.86 2.66
C TRP A 76 12.98 -0.54 3.04
N SER A 77 12.01 -0.61 3.93
CA SER A 77 11.47 -1.88 4.41
C SER A 77 10.13 -1.63 5.09
N SER A 78 9.40 -2.70 5.29
CA SER A 78 8.23 -2.75 6.15
C SER A 78 8.36 -3.88 7.15
N ILE A 79 7.90 -3.65 8.37
CA ILE A 79 7.88 -4.63 9.45
C ILE A 79 6.51 -4.59 10.13
N TRP A 80 6.12 -5.72 10.69
CA TRP A 80 4.84 -5.89 11.36
C TRP A 80 5.05 -6.31 12.79
N GLN A 81 4.26 -5.74 13.71
CA GLN A 81 4.16 -6.36 15.04
C GLN A 81 3.66 -7.80 14.88
N THR A 82 4.19 -8.70 15.68
CA THR A 82 3.78 -10.10 15.69
C THR A 82 2.70 -10.34 16.75
N ASP A 83 1.85 -11.32 16.51
CA ASP A 83 0.76 -11.73 17.38
C ASP A 83 0.45 -13.22 17.23
N ASP A 84 -0.64 -13.68 17.82
CA ASP A 84 -1.08 -15.07 17.73
C ASP A 84 -1.36 -15.51 16.28
N VAL A 85 -1.78 -14.60 15.40
CA VAL A 85 -1.98 -14.91 13.97
C VAL A 85 -0.64 -15.26 13.32
N THR A 86 0.40 -14.47 13.60
CA THR A 86 1.76 -14.75 13.12
C THR A 86 2.28 -16.07 13.67
N LYS A 87 2.04 -16.34 14.96
CA LYS A 87 2.45 -17.60 15.59
C LYS A 87 1.78 -18.80 14.93
N GLN A 88 0.47 -18.77 14.76
CA GLN A 88 -0.30 -19.83 14.10
C GLN A 88 0.16 -20.06 12.65
N TYR A 89 0.53 -19.00 11.93
CA TYR A 89 1.07 -19.11 10.59
C TYR A 89 2.36 -19.94 10.56
N PHE A 90 3.31 -19.68 11.46
CA PHE A 90 4.52 -20.49 11.57
C PHE A 90 4.27 -21.91 12.04
N GLU A 91 3.32 -22.13 12.95
CA GLU A 91 2.91 -23.46 13.39
C GLU A 91 2.31 -24.28 12.23
N HIS A 92 1.45 -23.65 11.41
CA HIS A 92 0.86 -24.28 10.23
C HIS A 92 1.91 -24.62 9.15
N ASP A 93 2.92 -23.79 9.02
CA ASP A 93 4.05 -24.00 8.11
C ASP A 93 5.12 -24.97 8.66
N ASN A 94 4.85 -25.65 9.78
CA ASN A 94 5.77 -26.55 10.48
C ASN A 94 7.11 -25.92 10.87
N ARG A 95 7.11 -24.64 11.20
CA ARG A 95 8.29 -23.87 11.65
C ARG A 95 8.00 -23.05 12.91
N PRO A 96 7.42 -23.61 13.98
CA PRO A 96 7.06 -22.84 15.17
C PRO A 96 8.25 -22.15 15.82
N GLU A 97 9.48 -22.71 15.67
CA GLU A 97 10.72 -22.13 16.18
C GLU A 97 11.13 -20.82 15.48
N ALA A 98 10.56 -20.55 14.30
CA ALA A 98 10.80 -19.30 13.58
C ALA A 98 10.04 -18.11 14.17
N TYR A 99 8.98 -18.35 14.96
CA TYR A 99 8.26 -17.30 15.63
C TYR A 99 9.12 -16.58 16.65
N LYS A 100 9.15 -15.26 16.58
CA LYS A 100 9.73 -14.38 17.59
C LYS A 100 8.78 -13.22 17.85
N GLU A 101 8.57 -12.91 19.12
CA GLU A 101 7.78 -11.73 19.47
C GLU A 101 8.49 -10.45 19.00
N LEU A 102 7.78 -9.66 18.23
CA LEU A 102 8.20 -8.33 17.79
C LEU A 102 7.03 -7.37 18.01
N LYS A 103 7.23 -6.41 18.87
CA LYS A 103 6.25 -5.35 19.15
C LYS A 103 6.97 -4.09 19.61
N PRO A 104 6.38 -2.90 19.44
CA PRO A 104 6.93 -1.69 20.03
C PRO A 104 6.96 -1.81 21.56
N ALA A 105 7.88 -1.07 22.19
CA ALA A 105 7.88 -0.89 23.64
C ALA A 105 6.63 -0.09 24.08
N ASP A 106 6.34 -0.08 25.39
CA ASP A 106 5.21 0.66 25.97
C ASP A 106 5.23 2.16 25.59
N VAL A 107 6.45 2.70 25.42
CA VAL A 107 6.67 4.02 24.85
C VAL A 107 7.64 3.86 23.69
N ALA A 108 7.17 4.15 22.49
CA ALA A 108 7.96 4.11 21.27
C ALA A 108 7.95 5.47 20.58
N TYR A 109 9.09 5.84 20.00
CA TYR A 109 9.26 7.08 19.25
C TYR A 109 9.35 6.77 17.75
N TYR A 110 8.59 7.50 16.96
CA TYR A 110 8.58 7.41 15.52
C TYR A 110 8.89 8.77 14.89
N ASP A 111 9.51 8.76 13.72
CA ASP A 111 9.75 9.99 12.93
C ASP A 111 8.47 10.49 12.23
N GLY A 112 7.42 9.71 12.27
CA GLY A 112 6.11 10.05 11.77
C GLY A 112 5.10 8.96 12.04
N CYS A 113 3.82 9.27 11.81
CA CYS A 113 2.73 8.33 11.98
C CYS A 113 1.70 8.54 10.85
N ILE A 114 1.19 7.43 10.34
CA ILE A 114 0.03 7.38 9.46
C ILE A 114 -1.02 6.56 10.18
N GLU A 115 -2.15 7.18 10.50
CA GLU A 115 -3.31 6.46 11.01
C GLU A 115 -4.19 6.03 9.84
N LEU A 116 -4.50 4.74 9.77
CA LEU A 116 -5.35 4.17 8.74
C LEU A 116 -6.45 3.32 9.37
N ASP A 117 -7.68 3.78 9.25
CA ASP A 117 -8.86 2.98 9.56
C ASP A 117 -9.17 2.07 8.37
N LEU A 118 -8.93 0.76 8.54
CA LEU A 118 -9.16 -0.25 7.52
C LEU A 118 -10.62 -0.30 7.04
N SER A 119 -11.57 0.15 7.87
CA SER A 119 -13.00 0.18 7.50
C SER A 119 -13.35 1.29 6.51
N THR A 120 -12.46 2.27 6.34
CA THR A 120 -12.66 3.37 5.38
C THR A 120 -12.06 3.09 4.01
N VAL A 121 -11.23 2.05 3.90
CA VAL A 121 -10.65 1.65 2.62
C VAL A 121 -11.72 1.05 1.72
N GLU A 122 -11.77 1.53 0.48
CA GLU A 122 -12.65 1.03 -0.58
C GLU A 122 -11.85 0.14 -1.56
N CYS A 123 -12.56 -0.57 -2.43
CA CYS A 123 -11.90 -1.26 -3.55
C CYS A 123 -11.22 -0.24 -4.46
N MET A 124 -9.94 -0.44 -4.71
CA MET A 124 -9.06 0.48 -5.40
C MET A 124 -8.70 -0.01 -6.80
N ILE A 125 -8.29 0.90 -7.64
CA ILE A 125 -7.69 0.62 -8.95
C ILE A 125 -6.50 1.55 -9.16
N ALA A 126 -5.40 1.01 -9.64
CA ALA A 126 -4.24 1.80 -10.06
C ALA A 126 -4.30 2.06 -11.57
N LEU A 127 -3.95 3.28 -11.94
CA LEU A 127 -3.82 3.68 -13.34
C LEU A 127 -2.34 3.63 -13.78
N PRO A 128 -2.06 3.51 -15.09
CA PRO A 128 -0.69 3.67 -15.58
C PRO A 128 -0.15 5.06 -15.19
N MET A 129 1.07 5.23 -14.92
CA MET A 129 2.33 4.50 -15.10
C MET A 129 2.89 4.00 -13.76
N HIS A 130 2.28 4.39 -12.63
CA HIS A 130 2.77 4.08 -11.30
C HIS A 130 1.58 3.82 -10.35
N PRO A 131 1.66 2.84 -9.41
CA PRO A 131 0.56 2.52 -8.50
C PRO A 131 0.15 3.65 -7.54
N SER A 132 0.90 4.75 -7.48
CA SER A 132 0.44 5.96 -6.77
C SER A 132 -0.72 6.68 -7.45
N TYR A 133 -0.97 6.40 -8.73
CA TYR A 133 -2.18 6.87 -9.43
C TYR A 133 -3.34 5.92 -9.15
N ALA A 134 -3.64 5.74 -7.88
CA ALA A 134 -4.71 4.86 -7.42
C ALA A 134 -5.92 5.67 -6.96
N TYR A 135 -7.09 5.15 -7.29
CA TYR A 135 -8.39 5.75 -6.96
C TYR A 135 -9.34 4.68 -6.43
N PRO A 136 -10.26 5.01 -5.53
CA PRO A 136 -11.42 4.18 -5.31
C PRO A 136 -12.16 3.92 -6.63
N ILE A 137 -12.54 2.68 -6.90
CA ILE A 137 -13.26 2.35 -8.16
C ILE A 137 -14.52 3.19 -8.30
N ARG A 138 -15.19 3.50 -7.20
CA ARG A 138 -16.38 4.37 -7.18
C ARG A 138 -16.04 5.78 -7.70
N GLU A 139 -14.90 6.33 -7.29
CA GLU A 139 -14.46 7.66 -7.70
C GLU A 139 -14.07 7.68 -9.19
N LEU A 140 -13.31 6.67 -9.63
CA LEU A 140 -12.98 6.54 -11.05
C LEU A 140 -14.25 6.46 -11.90
N LYS A 141 -15.27 5.69 -11.48
CA LYS A 141 -16.54 5.59 -12.23
C LYS A 141 -17.31 6.90 -12.27
N ALA A 142 -17.26 7.70 -11.20
CA ALA A 142 -17.95 8.99 -11.14
C ALA A 142 -17.26 10.08 -11.99
N ASN A 143 -15.92 10.04 -12.08
CA ASN A 143 -15.10 11.08 -12.70
C ASN A 143 -14.17 10.53 -13.80
N ALA A 144 -14.61 9.48 -14.51
CA ALA A 144 -13.77 8.70 -15.42
C ALA A 144 -13.04 9.56 -16.46
N LYS A 145 -13.75 10.49 -17.10
CA LYS A 145 -13.17 11.31 -18.17
C LYS A 145 -12.04 12.22 -17.64
N GLU A 146 -12.25 12.86 -16.50
CA GLU A 146 -11.27 13.77 -15.91
C GLU A 146 -10.04 13.01 -15.42
N ILE A 147 -10.25 11.93 -14.67
CA ILE A 147 -9.18 11.11 -14.10
C ILE A 147 -8.35 10.45 -15.22
N LEU A 148 -9.00 9.87 -16.23
CA LEU A 148 -8.30 9.21 -17.33
C LEU A 148 -7.59 10.23 -18.24
N GLN A 149 -8.15 11.44 -18.43
CA GLN A 149 -7.46 12.48 -19.18
C GLN A 149 -6.17 12.92 -18.47
N ALA A 150 -6.23 13.15 -17.15
CA ALA A 150 -5.05 13.55 -16.38
C ALA A 150 -3.97 12.44 -16.41
N ALA A 151 -4.37 11.17 -16.26
CA ALA A 151 -3.45 10.04 -16.35
C ALA A 151 -2.84 9.90 -17.75
N GLN A 152 -3.63 10.06 -18.80
CA GLN A 152 -3.18 10.03 -20.19
C GLN A 152 -2.16 11.13 -20.50
N ASP A 153 -2.45 12.37 -20.11
CA ASP A 153 -1.56 13.51 -20.35
C ASP A 153 -0.21 13.30 -19.64
N GLN A 154 -0.24 12.81 -18.43
CA GLN A 154 0.98 12.51 -17.70
C GLN A 154 1.77 11.34 -18.28
N ALA A 155 1.09 10.25 -18.66
CA ALA A 155 1.73 9.10 -19.31
C ALA A 155 2.39 9.51 -20.63
N ASN A 156 1.69 10.24 -21.49
CA ASN A 156 2.21 10.70 -22.77
C ASN A 156 3.39 11.65 -22.61
N LYS A 157 3.38 12.50 -21.59
CA LYS A 157 4.53 13.33 -21.24
C LYS A 157 5.76 12.49 -20.83
N GLN A 158 5.56 11.46 -20.03
CA GLN A 158 6.63 10.57 -19.59
C GLN A 158 7.19 9.72 -20.75
N LEU A 159 6.34 9.28 -21.65
CA LEU A 159 6.73 8.49 -22.83
C LEU A 159 7.46 9.30 -23.90
N GLY A 160 7.40 10.63 -23.83
CA GLY A 160 8.17 11.53 -24.70
C GLY A 160 7.88 11.35 -26.19
N GLY A 161 6.64 11.03 -26.56
CA GLY A 161 6.19 10.87 -27.95
C GLY A 161 6.58 9.55 -28.61
N LYS A 162 7.19 8.61 -27.88
CA LYS A 162 7.55 7.28 -28.40
C LYS A 162 6.34 6.36 -28.58
N VAL A 163 5.37 6.52 -27.71
CA VAL A 163 4.08 5.82 -27.72
C VAL A 163 3.04 6.83 -27.27
N GLU A 164 1.86 6.81 -27.86
CA GLU A 164 0.74 7.61 -27.43
C GLU A 164 -0.29 6.69 -26.75
N MET A 165 -0.59 7.00 -25.50
CA MET A 165 -1.64 6.31 -24.75
C MET A 165 -2.96 7.02 -24.97
N ASP A 166 -4.01 6.26 -25.25
CA ASP A 166 -5.40 6.72 -25.30
C ASP A 166 -6.20 6.01 -24.21
N LEU A 167 -6.28 6.62 -23.04
CA LEU A 167 -7.07 6.11 -21.92
C LEU A 167 -8.52 6.60 -21.98
N VAL A 168 -8.73 7.83 -22.48
CA VAL A 168 -10.07 8.42 -22.58
C VAL A 168 -10.91 7.66 -23.63
N GLY A 169 -10.29 7.25 -24.74
CA GLY A 169 -10.94 6.43 -25.76
C GLY A 169 -11.39 5.05 -25.28
N LYS A 170 -10.95 4.62 -24.08
CA LYS A 170 -11.41 3.38 -23.43
C LYS A 170 -12.77 3.50 -22.74
N ILE A 171 -13.32 4.72 -22.66
CA ILE A 171 -14.66 4.94 -22.09
C ILE A 171 -15.69 4.64 -23.15
N CYS A 172 -16.57 3.68 -22.89
CA CYS A 172 -17.68 3.32 -23.77
C CYS A 172 -18.86 4.28 -23.64
N ALA A 173 -19.74 4.28 -24.64
CA ALA A 173 -20.94 5.11 -24.63
C ALA A 173 -21.89 4.79 -23.45
N ASP A 174 -21.82 3.60 -22.88
CA ASP A 174 -22.58 3.18 -21.71
C ASP A 174 -21.86 3.44 -20.37
N GLY A 175 -20.73 4.15 -20.40
CA GLY A 175 -19.93 4.50 -19.22
C GLY A 175 -19.00 3.39 -18.70
N ARG A 176 -18.98 2.21 -19.35
CA ARG A 176 -17.97 1.19 -19.02
C ARG A 176 -16.59 1.64 -19.49
N ILE A 177 -15.56 1.21 -18.75
CA ILE A 177 -14.17 1.47 -19.10
C ILE A 177 -13.54 0.13 -19.49
N TYR A 178 -12.95 0.06 -20.70
CA TYR A 178 -12.13 -1.06 -21.11
C TYR A 178 -10.69 -0.87 -20.64
N VAL A 179 -10.16 -1.86 -19.94
CA VAL A 179 -8.76 -1.90 -19.47
C VAL A 179 -7.98 -2.87 -20.35
#